data_1eff75a165f9210419172f7a5c5c119f
#
_entry.id   1eff75a165f9210419172f7a5c5c119f
#
_cell.length_a   1.000
_cell.length_b   1.000
_cell.length_c   1.000
_cell.angle_alpha   90.00
_cell.angle_beta   90.00
_cell.angle_gamma   90.00
#
_symmetry.space_group_name_H-M   'P 1'
#
loop_
_entity.id
_entity.type
_entity.pdbx_description
1 polymer ?
#
loop_
_entity_poly.entity_id
_entity_poly.type
_entity_poly.pdbx_seq_one_letter_code
_entity_poly.pdbx_strand_id
1 'polypeptide(L)'
;MAWYLSRRHHVRLLLLIALLLCTFLVLIGAKYSDMIEWWSSPLSLELPAPDSHKVKQAIVLGKTKHEKVNWTCKMLPEWVPFVYSVENDPAFKLHVPRNRGREAMPYLTFIIDHYDTLPEITAFVHGTDRQWHNDDISPYTSRILKRLRLETVRTQGYVNLRCRTDPGCNPTAINPHNPTDIDILNNDVRVKFLGIYMHLFGMENATEVPHELGGVCCAQFVVTRERILQRPLEDYVRMRQWILEEKSLNEFDIGWVFEKIWHVIFGQEEVFACATSMANAEHPRFEPILGGYELNYLAVFELRAP
;
A
#
# COMPACT_ATOMS: atom_id res chain seq x y z
N MET A 1 -7.71 -48.58 -59.87
CA MET A 1 -8.85 -47.75 -59.43
C MET A 1 -8.91 -47.55 -57.93
N ALA A 2 -8.66 -48.53 -57.09
CA ALA A 2 -8.69 -48.43 -55.63
C ALA A 2 -7.65 -47.42 -55.00
N TRP A 3 -6.45 -47.27 -55.58
CA TRP A 3 -5.37 -46.44 -55.14
C TRP A 3 -5.68 -44.93 -55.29
N TYR A 4 -6.46 -44.58 -56.30
CA TYR A 4 -6.88 -43.19 -56.59
C TYR A 4 -7.99 -42.73 -55.64
N LEU A 5 -8.85 -43.62 -55.20
CA LEU A 5 -9.94 -43.35 -54.23
C LEU A 5 -9.37 -43.14 -52.81
N SER A 6 -8.36 -43.90 -52.41
CA SER A 6 -7.68 -43.75 -51.11
C SER A 6 -7.00 -42.36 -50.98
N ARG A 7 -6.31 -41.90 -52.01
CA ARG A 7 -5.61 -40.60 -52.02
C ARG A 7 -6.58 -39.42 -51.89
N ARG A 8 -7.77 -39.49 -52.47
CA ARG A 8 -8.82 -38.46 -52.36
C ARG A 8 -9.41 -38.41 -50.92
N HIS A 9 -9.54 -39.54 -50.26
CA HIS A 9 -10.00 -39.55 -48.87
C HIS A 9 -8.98 -38.96 -47.91
N HIS A 10 -7.71 -39.26 -48.08
CA HIS A 10 -6.63 -38.65 -47.27
C HIS A 10 -6.53 -37.15 -47.45
N VAL A 11 -6.64 -36.65 -48.70
CA VAL A 11 -6.63 -35.20 -48.96
C VAL A 11 -7.84 -34.51 -48.33
N ARG A 12 -9.03 -35.10 -48.43
CA ARG A 12 -10.25 -34.56 -47.77
C ARG A 12 -10.12 -34.57 -46.25
N LEU A 13 -9.56 -35.60 -45.63
CA LEU A 13 -9.32 -35.65 -44.19
C LEU A 13 -8.32 -34.61 -43.74
N LEU A 14 -7.23 -34.40 -44.46
CA LEU A 14 -6.23 -33.36 -44.19
C LEU A 14 -6.83 -31.94 -44.31
N LEU A 15 -7.68 -31.73 -45.28
CA LEU A 15 -8.38 -30.43 -45.43
C LEU A 15 -9.36 -30.17 -44.32
N LEU A 16 -10.08 -31.18 -43.81
CA LEU A 16 -10.97 -31.08 -42.67
C LEU A 16 -10.20 -30.81 -41.37
N ILE A 17 -9.08 -31.46 -41.16
CA ILE A 17 -8.21 -31.23 -40.00
C ILE A 17 -7.63 -29.79 -40.06
N ALA A 18 -7.17 -29.33 -41.21
CA ALA A 18 -6.68 -27.98 -41.37
C ALA A 18 -7.78 -26.94 -41.10
N LEU A 19 -9.00 -27.16 -41.61
CA LEU A 19 -10.16 -26.32 -41.32
C LEU A 19 -10.50 -26.24 -39.84
N LEU A 20 -10.52 -27.38 -39.17
CA LEU A 20 -10.75 -27.46 -37.71
C LEU A 20 -9.66 -26.77 -36.90
N LEU A 21 -8.40 -26.91 -37.30
CA LEU A 21 -7.29 -26.19 -36.68
C LEU A 21 -7.39 -24.68 -36.91
N CYS A 22 -7.72 -24.24 -38.11
CA CYS A 22 -7.93 -22.81 -38.39
C CYS A 22 -9.10 -22.22 -37.59
N THR A 23 -10.25 -22.94 -37.51
CA THR A 23 -11.38 -22.47 -36.69
C THR A 23 -11.03 -22.46 -35.19
N PHE A 24 -10.29 -23.43 -34.71
CA PHE A 24 -9.82 -23.46 -33.31
C PHE A 24 -8.86 -22.29 -33.03
N LEU A 25 -7.91 -22.00 -33.92
CA LEU A 25 -6.99 -20.88 -33.78
C LEU A 25 -7.71 -19.52 -33.87
N VAL A 26 -8.74 -19.40 -34.73
CA VAL A 26 -9.58 -18.19 -34.80
C VAL A 26 -10.38 -18.00 -33.51
N LEU A 27 -10.97 -19.07 -32.95
CA LEU A 27 -11.72 -19.02 -31.70
C LEU A 27 -10.82 -18.69 -30.50
N ILE A 28 -9.60 -19.26 -30.45
CA ILE A 28 -8.60 -18.90 -29.46
C ILE A 28 -8.15 -17.46 -29.66
N GLY A 29 -7.87 -17.04 -30.87
CA GLY A 29 -7.47 -15.69 -31.21
C GLY A 29 -8.54 -14.65 -30.83
N ALA A 30 -9.82 -14.94 -31.10
CA ALA A 30 -10.93 -14.10 -30.68
C ALA A 30 -11.04 -14.00 -29.16
N LYS A 31 -10.95 -15.15 -28.47
CA LYS A 31 -10.95 -15.18 -26.98
C LYS A 31 -9.74 -14.48 -26.37
N TYR A 32 -8.58 -14.55 -27.03
CA TYR A 32 -7.37 -13.84 -26.63
C TYR A 32 -7.46 -12.34 -26.96
N SER A 33 -8.11 -11.96 -28.06
CA SER A 33 -8.40 -10.57 -28.45
C SER A 33 -9.35 -9.93 -27.44
N ASP A 34 -10.45 -10.57 -27.08
CA ASP A 34 -11.39 -10.11 -26.06
C ASP A 34 -10.70 -9.96 -24.69
N MET A 35 -9.79 -10.89 -24.38
CA MET A 35 -9.00 -10.85 -23.15
C MET A 35 -7.94 -9.74 -23.20
N ILE A 36 -7.35 -9.44 -24.36
CA ILE A 36 -6.40 -8.34 -24.58
C ILE A 36 -7.15 -7.01 -24.60
N GLU A 37 -8.31 -6.90 -25.23
CA GLU A 37 -9.16 -5.70 -25.17
C GLU A 37 -9.67 -5.45 -23.75
N TRP A 38 -10.09 -6.49 -23.03
CA TRP A 38 -10.43 -6.37 -21.63
C TRP A 38 -9.22 -5.98 -20.76
N TRP A 39 -8.01 -6.42 -21.12
CA TRP A 39 -6.75 -6.09 -20.44
C TRP A 39 -6.20 -4.71 -20.83
N SER A 40 -6.50 -4.23 -22.04
CA SER A 40 -6.02 -2.97 -22.60
C SER A 40 -7.08 -1.86 -22.65
N SER A 41 -8.35 -2.16 -22.41
CA SER A 41 -9.34 -1.13 -22.15
C SER A 41 -8.82 -0.26 -21.02
N PRO A 42 -8.67 1.05 -21.20
CA PRO A 42 -8.67 1.93 -20.06
C PRO A 42 -10.03 1.66 -19.42
N LEU A 43 -10.07 0.82 -18.40
CA LEU A 43 -11.16 0.86 -17.44
C LEU A 43 -11.12 2.31 -16.94
N SER A 44 -11.87 3.17 -17.62
CA SER A 44 -12.41 4.34 -16.98
C SER A 44 -13.16 3.75 -15.81
N LEU A 45 -12.50 3.69 -14.66
CA LEU A 45 -13.11 3.35 -13.40
C LEU A 45 -14.07 4.51 -13.11
N GLU A 46 -15.17 4.56 -13.89
CA GLU A 46 -16.41 5.21 -13.47
C GLU A 46 -17.02 4.42 -12.31
N LEU A 47 -16.18 4.09 -11.34
CA LEU A 47 -16.71 3.77 -10.03
C LEU A 47 -17.35 5.07 -9.57
N PRO A 48 -18.69 5.12 -9.38
CA PRO A 48 -19.27 6.23 -8.65
C PRO A 48 -18.46 6.36 -7.37
N ALA A 49 -18.19 7.59 -6.93
CA ALA A 49 -17.57 7.79 -5.63
C ALA A 49 -18.33 6.89 -4.66
N PRO A 50 -17.70 5.86 -4.11
CA PRO A 50 -18.46 4.86 -3.39
C PRO A 50 -19.11 5.56 -2.20
N ASP A 51 -20.38 5.27 -1.97
CA ASP A 51 -21.05 5.67 -0.73
C ASP A 51 -20.28 4.98 0.42
N SER A 52 -19.36 5.72 0.99
CA SER A 52 -18.41 5.21 1.98
C SER A 52 -19.09 4.62 3.21
N HIS A 53 -20.32 5.07 3.53
CA HIS A 53 -21.15 4.48 4.60
C HIS A 53 -21.46 2.98 4.39
N LYS A 54 -21.43 2.49 3.15
CA LYS A 54 -21.72 1.09 2.80
C LYS A 54 -20.47 0.26 2.58
N VAL A 55 -19.30 0.90 2.55
CA VAL A 55 -18.02 0.23 2.31
C VAL A 55 -17.47 -0.31 3.63
N LYS A 56 -17.27 -1.62 3.69
CA LYS A 56 -16.62 -2.25 4.85
C LYS A 56 -15.10 -2.15 4.77
N GLN A 57 -14.54 -2.42 3.60
CA GLN A 57 -13.10 -2.45 3.38
C GLN A 57 -12.72 -1.57 2.19
N ALA A 58 -11.80 -0.65 2.39
CA ALA A 58 -11.30 0.23 1.34
C ALA A 58 -9.80 0.01 1.06
N ILE A 59 -9.41 0.19 -0.21
CA ILE A 59 -8.02 0.34 -0.63
C ILE A 59 -7.83 1.79 -1.05
N VAL A 60 -6.91 2.50 -0.44
CA VAL A 60 -6.58 3.90 -0.75
C VAL A 60 -5.18 3.98 -1.33
N LEU A 61 -5.05 4.62 -2.47
CA LEU A 61 -3.76 4.81 -3.12
C LEU A 61 -3.71 6.08 -3.97
N GLY A 62 -2.51 6.61 -4.14
CA GLY A 62 -2.20 7.61 -5.16
C GLY A 62 -1.82 6.96 -6.48
N LYS A 63 -2.17 7.58 -7.60
CA LYS A 63 -1.84 7.13 -8.96
C LYS A 63 -1.15 8.23 -9.73
N THR A 64 0.04 7.94 -10.23
CA THR A 64 0.74 8.71 -11.26
C THR A 64 0.40 8.20 -12.67
N LYS A 65 0.77 8.94 -13.73
CA LYS A 65 0.53 8.52 -15.12
C LYS A 65 1.11 7.15 -15.46
N HIS A 66 2.23 6.82 -14.85
CA HIS A 66 2.97 5.58 -15.16
C HIS A 66 2.49 4.36 -14.39
N GLU A 67 1.71 4.55 -13.33
CA GLU A 67 1.25 3.45 -12.47
C GLU A 67 -0.01 2.79 -13.03
N LYS A 68 0.01 1.46 -13.01
CA LYS A 68 -1.12 0.61 -13.43
C LYS A 68 -1.88 0.15 -12.20
N VAL A 69 -3.08 0.66 -12.02
CA VAL A 69 -3.94 0.39 -10.85
C VAL A 69 -5.07 -0.63 -11.11
N ASN A 70 -5.12 -1.22 -12.31
CA ASN A 70 -6.15 -2.18 -12.71
C ASN A 70 -6.24 -3.41 -11.78
N TRP A 71 -5.18 -3.70 -11.02
CA TRP A 71 -5.18 -4.76 -10.04
C TRP A 71 -6.24 -4.55 -8.94
N THR A 72 -6.58 -3.30 -8.62
CA THR A 72 -7.57 -2.97 -7.59
C THR A 72 -8.98 -3.46 -7.96
N CYS A 73 -9.30 -3.51 -9.26
CA CYS A 73 -10.58 -4.06 -9.73
C CYS A 73 -10.73 -5.56 -9.41
N LYS A 74 -9.61 -6.28 -9.33
CA LYS A 74 -9.59 -7.71 -8.97
C LYS A 74 -9.79 -7.95 -7.47
N MET A 75 -9.85 -6.88 -6.69
CA MET A 75 -10.08 -6.92 -5.25
C MET A 75 -11.55 -6.73 -4.88
N LEU A 76 -12.38 -6.31 -5.85
CA LEU A 76 -13.84 -6.21 -5.69
C LEU A 76 -14.47 -7.61 -5.57
N PRO A 77 -15.61 -7.76 -4.85
CA PRO A 77 -16.30 -6.71 -4.08
C PRO A 77 -15.76 -6.53 -2.65
N GLU A 78 -14.80 -7.36 -2.20
CA GLU A 78 -14.31 -7.37 -0.80
C GLU A 78 -13.64 -6.07 -0.41
N TRP A 79 -12.81 -5.53 -1.31
CA TRP A 79 -12.10 -4.30 -1.13
C TRP A 79 -12.50 -3.26 -2.18
N VAL A 80 -13.00 -2.12 -1.74
CA VAL A 80 -13.42 -1.03 -2.64
C VAL A 80 -12.27 -0.05 -2.84
N PRO A 81 -11.82 0.18 -4.10
CA PRO A 81 -10.69 1.07 -4.35
C PRO A 81 -11.09 2.55 -4.36
N PHE A 82 -10.29 3.38 -3.69
CA PHE A 82 -10.27 4.83 -3.73
C PHE A 82 -8.94 5.26 -4.37
N VAL A 83 -8.98 5.49 -5.67
CA VAL A 83 -7.79 5.80 -6.47
C VAL A 83 -7.72 7.30 -6.70
N TYR A 84 -6.75 7.96 -6.05
CA TYR A 84 -6.52 9.40 -6.21
C TYR A 84 -5.53 9.67 -7.34
N SER A 85 -5.97 10.33 -8.41
CA SER A 85 -5.05 10.84 -9.41
C SER A 85 -4.26 12.01 -8.84
N VAL A 86 -2.94 11.88 -8.75
CA VAL A 86 -2.07 12.94 -8.25
C VAL A 86 -1.66 13.94 -9.34
N GLU A 87 -1.92 13.62 -10.61
CA GLU A 87 -1.61 14.43 -11.79
C GLU A 87 -2.85 14.91 -12.55
N ASN A 88 -4.01 14.91 -11.88
CA ASN A 88 -5.30 15.37 -12.41
C ASN A 88 -5.73 14.64 -13.71
N ASP A 89 -5.50 13.32 -13.78
CA ASP A 89 -5.98 12.51 -14.89
C ASP A 89 -7.52 12.48 -14.89
N PRO A 90 -8.20 12.98 -15.93
CA PRO A 90 -9.66 13.10 -15.97
C PRO A 90 -10.39 11.74 -15.98
N ALA A 91 -9.67 10.64 -16.24
CA ALA A 91 -10.23 9.29 -16.15
C ALA A 91 -10.55 8.88 -14.70
N PHE A 92 -10.07 9.60 -13.70
CA PHE A 92 -10.28 9.34 -12.28
C PHE A 92 -11.11 10.45 -11.64
N LYS A 93 -12.05 10.09 -10.78
CA LYS A 93 -12.94 11.06 -10.09
C LYS A 93 -12.31 11.66 -8.83
N LEU A 94 -11.36 10.94 -8.22
CA LEU A 94 -10.70 11.39 -7.00
C LEU A 94 -9.37 12.03 -7.34
N HIS A 95 -9.16 13.23 -6.82
CA HIS A 95 -7.96 14.02 -7.03
C HIS A 95 -7.40 14.52 -5.70
N VAL A 96 -6.12 14.81 -5.68
CA VAL A 96 -5.47 15.47 -4.54
C VAL A 96 -5.39 16.98 -4.77
N PRO A 97 -5.34 17.79 -3.71
CA PRO A 97 -5.18 19.25 -3.86
C PRO A 97 -3.92 19.66 -4.62
N ARG A 98 -2.85 18.88 -4.46
CA ARG A 98 -1.57 19.08 -5.13
C ARG A 98 -0.78 17.78 -5.15
N ASN A 99 -0.06 17.51 -6.24
CA ASN A 99 0.91 16.41 -6.29
C ASN A 99 2.13 16.78 -5.45
N ARG A 100 2.08 16.48 -4.14
CA ARG A 100 3.10 16.81 -3.17
C ARG A 100 3.09 15.83 -1.99
N GLY A 101 4.29 15.51 -1.46
CA GLY A 101 4.41 14.61 -0.29
C GLY A 101 4.09 13.15 -0.60
N ARG A 102 4.22 12.75 -1.87
CA ARG A 102 4.04 11.35 -2.31
C ARG A 102 2.69 10.76 -1.85
N GLU A 103 2.72 9.55 -1.27
CA GLU A 103 1.55 8.82 -0.76
C GLU A 103 0.87 9.52 0.44
N ALA A 104 1.57 10.39 1.16
CA ALA A 104 0.98 11.09 2.30
C ALA A 104 -0.19 12.01 1.88
N MET A 105 -0.09 12.67 0.73
CA MET A 105 -1.15 13.54 0.24
C MET A 105 -2.46 12.79 -0.04
N PRO A 106 -2.51 11.73 -0.86
CA PRO A 106 -3.75 10.97 -1.07
C PRO A 106 -4.27 10.31 0.20
N TYR A 107 -3.42 9.83 1.10
CA TYR A 107 -3.86 9.20 2.35
C TYR A 107 -4.56 10.20 3.27
N LEU A 108 -3.94 11.36 3.50
CA LEU A 108 -4.55 12.43 4.30
C LEU A 108 -5.81 13.00 3.62
N THR A 109 -5.81 13.13 2.29
CA THR A 109 -6.99 13.60 1.55
C THR A 109 -8.15 12.64 1.74
N PHE A 110 -7.94 11.33 1.61
CA PHE A 110 -8.98 10.34 1.88
C PHE A 110 -9.53 10.43 3.30
N ILE A 111 -8.65 10.49 4.31
CA ILE A 111 -9.07 10.56 5.71
C ILE A 111 -9.92 11.80 5.95
N ILE A 112 -9.50 12.95 5.45
CA ILE A 112 -10.19 14.23 5.64
C ILE A 112 -11.56 14.23 4.92
N ASP A 113 -11.57 13.81 3.66
CA ASP A 113 -12.78 13.87 2.82
C ASP A 113 -13.85 12.86 3.28
N HIS A 114 -13.44 11.79 3.96
CA HIS A 114 -14.33 10.72 4.41
C HIS A 114 -14.40 10.57 5.93
N TYR A 115 -13.93 11.55 6.71
CA TYR A 115 -13.78 11.42 8.18
C TYR A 115 -15.06 10.94 8.87
N ASP A 116 -16.21 11.48 8.49
CA ASP A 116 -17.52 11.10 9.05
C ASP A 116 -18.09 9.79 8.47
N THR A 117 -17.48 9.27 7.41
CA THR A 117 -18.01 8.16 6.62
C THR A 117 -16.96 7.08 6.35
N LEU A 118 -15.89 7.03 7.15
CA LEU A 118 -14.80 6.08 6.99
C LEU A 118 -15.29 4.64 6.91
N PRO A 119 -14.74 3.81 6.01
CA PRO A 119 -14.91 2.37 6.02
C PRO A 119 -14.47 1.73 7.33
N GLU A 120 -15.01 0.56 7.67
CA GLU A 120 -14.61 -0.19 8.86
C GLU A 120 -13.08 -0.45 8.89
N ILE A 121 -12.52 -0.82 7.73
CA ILE A 121 -11.09 -1.11 7.57
C ILE A 121 -10.60 -0.42 6.29
N THR A 122 -9.47 0.26 6.37
CA THR A 122 -8.83 0.93 5.24
C THR A 122 -7.38 0.46 5.08
N ALA A 123 -7.05 -0.03 3.90
CA ALA A 123 -5.69 -0.34 3.49
C ALA A 123 -5.10 0.84 2.71
N PHE A 124 -4.02 1.41 3.19
CA PHE A 124 -3.23 2.45 2.54
C PHE A 124 -2.03 1.79 1.87
N VAL A 125 -1.91 1.91 0.54
CA VAL A 125 -0.94 1.17 -0.26
C VAL A 125 -0.41 1.98 -1.44
N HIS A 126 0.72 1.58 -2.00
CA HIS A 126 1.25 2.19 -3.22
C HIS A 126 0.43 1.84 -4.47
N GLY A 127 0.56 2.65 -5.53
CA GLY A 127 -0.24 2.53 -6.75
C GLY A 127 -0.06 1.23 -7.51
N THR A 128 1.17 0.75 -7.69
CA THR A 128 1.44 -0.50 -8.42
C THR A 128 1.29 -1.72 -7.53
N ASP A 129 0.73 -2.82 -8.07
CA ASP A 129 0.55 -4.08 -7.34
C ASP A 129 1.88 -4.71 -6.94
N ARG A 130 2.86 -4.74 -7.87
CA ARG A 130 4.19 -5.30 -7.58
C ARG A 130 5.07 -4.22 -6.98
N GLN A 131 5.46 -4.43 -5.70
CA GLN A 131 6.29 -3.51 -4.93
C GLN A 131 7.55 -4.21 -4.42
N TRP A 132 8.69 -3.53 -4.54
CA TRP A 132 9.93 -4.00 -3.91
C TRP A 132 9.90 -3.81 -2.38
N HIS A 133 9.03 -2.93 -1.89
CA HIS A 133 8.79 -2.71 -0.47
C HIS A 133 8.09 -3.88 0.22
N ASN A 134 7.38 -4.72 -0.55
CA ASN A 134 6.75 -5.89 -0.01
C ASN A 134 7.79 -6.93 0.38
N ASP A 135 7.47 -7.68 1.44
CA ASP A 135 8.35 -8.75 1.95
C ASP A 135 8.25 -10.04 1.15
N ASP A 136 8.95 -11.04 1.71
CA ASP A 136 9.03 -12.40 1.17
C ASP A 136 7.68 -13.12 1.07
N ILE A 137 6.61 -12.62 1.73
CA ILE A 137 5.25 -13.18 1.58
C ILE A 137 4.81 -13.14 0.14
N SER A 138 4.94 -11.99 -0.50
CA SER A 138 4.61 -11.78 -1.90
C SER A 138 5.09 -10.41 -2.35
N PRO A 139 5.68 -10.29 -3.56
CA PRO A 139 5.95 -8.97 -4.14
C PRO A 139 4.67 -8.25 -4.59
N TYR A 140 3.49 -8.86 -4.46
CA TYR A 140 2.21 -8.32 -4.92
C TYR A 140 1.31 -7.94 -3.76
N THR A 141 0.95 -6.65 -3.67
CA THR A 141 0.06 -6.08 -2.66
C THR A 141 -1.31 -6.76 -2.65
N SER A 142 -1.86 -7.06 -3.84
CA SER A 142 -3.12 -7.80 -3.98
C SER A 142 -3.10 -9.17 -3.31
N ARG A 143 -1.97 -9.87 -3.36
CA ARG A 143 -1.82 -11.19 -2.69
C ARG A 143 -1.69 -11.04 -1.17
N ILE A 144 -1.01 -9.99 -0.72
CA ILE A 144 -0.88 -9.68 0.71
C ILE A 144 -2.26 -9.39 1.30
N LEU A 145 -3.04 -8.50 0.68
CA LEU A 145 -4.37 -8.13 1.15
C LEU A 145 -5.35 -9.32 1.16
N LYS A 146 -5.26 -10.24 0.17
CA LYS A 146 -6.08 -11.46 0.15
C LYS A 146 -5.75 -12.45 1.27
N ARG A 147 -4.58 -12.36 1.86
CA ARG A 147 -4.13 -13.21 2.98
C ARG A 147 -4.25 -12.51 4.33
N LEU A 148 -4.63 -11.24 4.34
CA LEU A 148 -4.73 -10.44 5.54
C LEU A 148 -5.83 -10.98 6.45
N ARG A 149 -5.50 -11.25 7.71
CA ARG A 149 -6.45 -11.66 8.73
C ARG A 149 -7.13 -10.42 9.32
N LEU A 150 -8.35 -10.13 8.84
CA LEU A 150 -9.08 -8.93 9.22
C LEU A 150 -9.40 -8.88 10.72
N GLU A 151 -9.55 -10.05 11.36
CA GLU A 151 -9.76 -10.12 12.81
C GLU A 151 -8.56 -9.56 13.58
N THR A 152 -7.35 -9.86 13.12
CA THR A 152 -6.13 -9.28 13.72
C THR A 152 -6.09 -7.75 13.51
N VAL A 153 -6.52 -7.25 12.34
CA VAL A 153 -6.63 -5.81 12.09
C VAL A 153 -7.62 -5.16 13.06
N ARG A 154 -8.79 -5.79 13.29
CA ARG A 154 -9.79 -5.29 14.23
C ARG A 154 -9.25 -5.24 15.67
N THR A 155 -8.52 -6.27 16.08
CA THR A 155 -7.97 -6.37 17.44
C THR A 155 -6.83 -5.35 17.65
N GLN A 156 -5.92 -5.19 16.69
CA GLN A 156 -4.76 -4.31 16.82
C GLN A 156 -5.07 -2.85 16.46
N GLY A 157 -6.07 -2.63 15.62
CA GLY A 157 -6.46 -1.32 15.12
C GLY A 157 -5.54 -0.76 14.03
N TYR A 158 -4.27 -1.15 14.01
CA TYR A 158 -3.25 -0.78 13.02
C TYR A 158 -2.33 -1.96 12.75
N VAL A 159 -2.07 -2.26 11.48
CA VAL A 159 -1.19 -3.35 11.06
C VAL A 159 -0.35 -2.86 9.87
N ASN A 160 0.97 -2.92 9.98
CA ASN A 160 1.84 -2.70 8.83
C ASN A 160 1.82 -3.91 7.90
N LEU A 161 1.79 -3.68 6.59
CA LEU A 161 1.76 -4.75 5.58
C LEU A 161 3.14 -5.35 5.31
N ARG A 162 4.21 -4.71 5.81
CA ARG A 162 5.57 -5.21 5.77
C ARG A 162 5.94 -5.76 7.15
N CYS A 163 6.66 -6.88 7.19
CA CYS A 163 7.06 -7.53 8.43
C CYS A 163 8.52 -7.35 8.78
N ARG A 164 9.35 -6.95 7.81
CA ARG A 164 10.76 -6.65 8.08
C ARG A 164 10.91 -5.29 8.74
N THR A 165 11.73 -5.25 9.78
CA THR A 165 12.04 -4.05 10.56
C THR A 165 13.20 -3.25 10.00
N ASP A 166 13.93 -3.78 9.04
CA ASP A 166 15.02 -3.10 8.33
C ASP A 166 14.57 -2.80 6.87
N PRO A 167 14.64 -1.53 6.44
CA PRO A 167 14.93 -0.33 7.23
C PRO A 167 13.73 0.14 8.05
N GLY A 168 13.99 0.91 9.13
CA GLY A 168 12.94 1.58 9.90
C GLY A 168 13.09 1.47 11.41
N CYS A 169 13.66 0.36 11.90
CA CYS A 169 14.09 0.18 13.26
C CYS A 169 15.62 0.32 13.39
N ASN A 170 16.18 0.14 14.57
CA ASN A 170 17.63 0.23 14.74
C ASN A 170 18.40 -0.62 13.71
N PRO A 171 19.45 -0.09 13.06
CA PRO A 171 20.07 1.22 13.33
C PRO A 171 19.47 2.40 12.55
N THR A 172 18.35 2.24 11.87
CA THR A 172 17.73 3.27 11.00
C THR A 172 16.57 4.03 11.66
N ALA A 173 16.35 3.81 12.96
CA ALA A 173 15.52 4.66 13.81
C ALA A 173 16.11 6.08 13.88
N ILE A 174 15.25 7.08 14.11
CA ILE A 174 15.67 8.48 14.17
C ILE A 174 15.57 9.01 15.60
N ASN A 175 16.52 9.88 15.96
CA ASN A 175 16.42 10.69 17.18
C ASN A 175 16.13 12.14 16.77
N PRO A 176 14.90 12.64 16.97
CA PRO A 176 14.55 14.01 16.59
C PRO A 176 15.37 15.09 17.29
N HIS A 177 15.88 14.80 18.51
CA HIS A 177 16.62 15.76 19.32
C HIS A 177 18.13 15.80 19.01
N ASN A 178 18.64 14.75 18.34
CA ASN A 178 20.08 14.61 18.14
C ASN A 178 20.41 14.10 16.73
N PRO A 179 20.24 14.94 15.69
CA PRO A 179 20.71 14.60 14.35
C PRO A 179 22.22 14.38 14.35
N THR A 180 22.70 13.47 13.52
CA THR A 180 24.13 13.16 13.42
C THR A 180 24.90 14.28 12.70
N ASP A 181 26.24 14.33 12.87
CA ASP A 181 27.08 15.26 12.14
C ASP A 181 26.95 15.08 10.61
N ILE A 182 26.71 13.86 10.15
CA ILE A 182 26.46 13.56 8.73
C ILE A 182 25.14 14.15 8.27
N ASP A 183 24.08 14.07 9.09
CA ASP A 183 22.78 14.68 8.78
C ASP A 183 22.92 16.21 8.66
N ILE A 184 23.69 16.82 9.57
CA ILE A 184 23.96 18.26 9.57
C ILE A 184 24.75 18.65 8.31
N LEU A 185 25.83 17.93 7.99
CA LEU A 185 26.67 18.19 6.83
C LEU A 185 25.89 18.12 5.52
N ASN A 186 24.98 17.16 5.41
CA ASN A 186 24.16 16.93 4.21
C ASN A 186 22.89 17.79 4.17
N ASN A 187 22.64 18.61 5.20
CA ASN A 187 21.36 19.33 5.37
C ASN A 187 20.16 18.38 5.23
N ASP A 188 20.26 17.19 5.82
CA ASP A 188 19.23 16.16 5.78
C ASP A 188 17.95 16.62 6.53
N VAL A 189 16.81 16.11 6.14
CA VAL A 189 15.52 16.41 6.76
C VAL A 189 15.50 16.09 8.26
N ARG A 190 16.32 15.15 8.73
CA ARG A 190 16.48 14.80 10.16
C ARG A 190 16.87 16.00 11.02
N VAL A 191 17.63 16.95 10.48
CA VAL A 191 18.01 18.18 11.19
C VAL A 191 16.79 19.04 11.54
N LYS A 192 15.74 18.97 10.73
CA LYS A 192 14.50 19.74 10.91
C LYS A 192 13.40 18.93 11.62
N PHE A 193 13.65 17.64 11.85
CA PHE A 193 12.60 16.69 12.22
C PHE A 193 11.90 17.04 13.54
N LEU A 194 12.63 17.55 14.55
CA LEU A 194 12.06 17.99 15.81
C LEU A 194 10.97 19.03 15.60
N GLY A 195 11.28 20.11 14.88
CA GLY A 195 10.33 21.19 14.60
C GLY A 195 9.16 20.73 13.72
N ILE A 196 9.43 19.85 12.75
CA ILE A 196 8.40 19.26 11.90
C ILE A 196 7.44 18.42 12.75
N TYR A 197 7.95 17.54 13.60
CA TYR A 197 7.16 16.70 14.49
C TYR A 197 6.26 17.56 15.40
N MET A 198 6.85 18.54 16.07
CA MET A 198 6.10 19.48 16.92
C MET A 198 4.94 20.14 16.16
N HIS A 199 5.22 20.64 14.94
CA HIS A 199 4.19 21.25 14.11
C HIS A 199 3.08 20.27 13.73
N LEU A 200 3.45 19.07 13.25
CA LEU A 200 2.47 18.06 12.78
C LEU A 200 1.56 17.58 13.92
N PHE A 201 2.08 17.47 15.13
CA PHE A 201 1.32 17.00 16.29
C PHE A 201 0.75 18.15 17.16
N GLY A 202 1.00 19.42 16.79
CA GLY A 202 0.51 20.58 17.54
C GLY A 202 1.12 20.72 18.92
N MET A 203 2.39 20.30 19.07
CA MET A 203 3.11 20.35 20.33
C MET A 203 3.79 21.71 20.52
N GLU A 204 3.72 22.26 21.72
CA GLU A 204 4.40 23.51 22.09
C GLU A 204 5.74 23.24 22.77
N ASN A 205 5.88 22.08 23.41
CA ASN A 205 7.06 21.75 24.21
C ASN A 205 7.89 20.65 23.54
N ALA A 206 9.13 20.96 23.20
CA ALA A 206 10.06 20.00 22.58
C ALA A 206 10.36 18.79 23.47
N THR A 207 10.24 18.90 24.79
CA THR A 207 10.49 17.78 25.72
C THR A 207 9.43 16.67 25.63
N GLU A 208 8.29 16.94 24.99
CA GLU A 208 7.23 15.96 24.75
C GLU A 208 7.47 15.16 23.47
N VAL A 209 8.40 15.59 22.61
CA VAL A 209 8.77 14.86 21.41
C VAL A 209 9.61 13.63 21.79
N PRO A 210 9.30 12.44 21.25
CA PRO A 210 10.06 11.24 21.54
C PRO A 210 11.56 11.36 21.21
N HIS A 211 12.39 10.76 22.03
CA HIS A 211 13.84 10.70 21.78
C HIS A 211 14.21 9.67 20.72
N GLU A 212 13.34 8.74 20.40
CA GLU A 212 13.54 7.74 19.35
C GLU A 212 12.24 7.49 18.63
N LEU A 213 12.30 7.46 17.30
CA LEU A 213 11.19 7.09 16.43
C LEU A 213 11.66 5.95 15.52
N GLY A 214 11.00 4.82 15.63
CA GLY A 214 11.32 3.65 14.83
C GLY A 214 10.08 2.83 14.53
N GLY A 215 9.93 2.45 13.28
CA GLY A 215 8.80 1.64 12.84
C GLY A 215 9.09 0.98 11.51
N VAL A 216 8.25 0.04 11.14
CA VAL A 216 8.35 -0.64 9.84
C VAL A 216 8.17 0.38 8.72
N CYS A 217 9.08 0.38 7.74
CA CYS A 217 9.08 1.37 6.67
C CYS A 217 7.91 1.25 5.70
N CYS A 218 7.93 2.16 4.78
CA CYS A 218 7.38 2.05 3.44
C CYS A 218 5.89 2.36 3.32
N ALA A 219 5.29 3.00 4.33
CA ALA A 219 3.96 3.61 4.29
C ALA A 219 2.84 2.72 3.70
N GLN A 220 2.93 1.40 3.93
CA GLN A 220 1.88 0.45 3.56
C GLN A 220 1.32 -0.21 4.81
N PHE A 221 0.06 0.10 5.13
CA PHE A 221 -0.56 -0.36 6.37
C PHE A 221 -2.07 -0.48 6.23
N VAL A 222 -2.68 -1.17 7.19
CA VAL A 222 -4.13 -1.29 7.30
C VAL A 222 -4.55 -0.78 8.67
N VAL A 223 -5.61 0.01 8.71
CA VAL A 223 -6.07 0.68 9.91
C VAL A 223 -7.59 0.60 10.02
N THR A 224 -8.12 0.49 11.24
CA THR A 224 -9.57 0.52 11.48
C THR A 224 -10.09 1.95 11.58
N ARG A 225 -11.39 2.13 11.31
CA ARG A 225 -12.10 3.41 11.51
C ARG A 225 -11.88 3.96 12.92
N GLU A 226 -12.08 3.11 13.91
CA GLU A 226 -11.97 3.49 15.32
C GLU A 226 -10.60 4.05 15.63
N ARG A 227 -9.55 3.48 15.03
CA ARG A 227 -8.18 3.94 15.22
C ARG A 227 -7.95 5.29 14.54
N ILE A 228 -8.49 5.50 13.34
CA ILE A 228 -8.42 6.81 12.66
C ILE A 228 -9.14 7.88 13.50
N LEU A 229 -10.33 7.58 14.01
CA LEU A 229 -11.15 8.53 14.77
C LEU A 229 -10.61 8.84 16.17
N GLN A 230 -9.58 8.13 16.68
CA GLN A 230 -8.88 8.51 17.91
C GLN A 230 -8.12 9.83 17.78
N ARG A 231 -7.78 10.24 16.54
CA ARG A 231 -7.17 11.54 16.24
C ARG A 231 -8.22 12.47 15.66
N PRO A 232 -8.34 13.72 16.16
CA PRO A 232 -9.32 14.68 15.66
C PRO A 232 -9.02 15.08 14.20
N LEU A 233 -10.07 15.43 13.47
CA LEU A 233 -9.99 15.83 12.05
C LEU A 233 -8.99 16.98 11.83
N GLU A 234 -8.95 17.92 12.75
CA GLU A 234 -8.08 19.12 12.68
C GLU A 234 -6.60 18.76 12.59
N ASP A 235 -6.20 17.65 13.22
CA ASP A 235 -4.82 17.17 13.15
C ASP A 235 -4.47 16.70 11.72
N TYR A 236 -5.34 15.93 11.10
CA TYR A 236 -5.16 15.50 9.70
C TYR A 236 -5.16 16.69 8.74
N VAL A 237 -6.02 17.67 8.97
CA VAL A 237 -6.07 18.92 8.20
C VAL A 237 -4.75 19.68 8.36
N ARG A 238 -4.24 19.84 9.59
CA ARG A 238 -2.94 20.50 9.87
C ARG A 238 -1.79 19.77 9.17
N MET A 239 -1.76 18.44 9.21
CA MET A 239 -0.74 17.63 8.54
C MET A 239 -0.78 17.82 7.01
N ARG A 240 -1.97 17.78 6.40
CA ARG A 240 -2.11 18.04 4.95
C ARG A 240 -1.74 19.47 4.59
N GLN A 241 -2.13 20.44 5.40
CA GLN A 241 -1.78 21.85 5.19
C GLN A 241 -0.27 22.07 5.24
N TRP A 242 0.42 21.44 6.19
CA TRP A 242 1.87 21.48 6.24
C TRP A 242 2.52 20.96 4.93
N ILE A 243 2.05 19.86 4.38
CA ILE A 243 2.55 19.36 3.08
C ILE A 243 2.39 20.43 1.99
N LEU A 244 1.26 21.14 1.96
CA LEU A 244 0.97 22.15 0.94
C LEU A 244 1.83 23.40 1.09
N GLU A 245 2.18 23.78 2.30
CA GLU A 245 2.88 25.03 2.65
C GLU A 245 4.40 24.88 2.74
N GLU A 246 4.91 23.70 3.08
CA GLU A 246 6.33 23.45 3.22
C GLU A 246 7.08 23.66 1.90
N LYS A 247 8.06 24.58 1.91
CA LYS A 247 8.82 25.00 0.71
C LYS A 247 10.29 24.64 0.75
N SER A 248 10.79 24.31 1.94
CA SER A 248 12.23 24.07 2.15
C SER A 248 12.64 22.63 1.93
N LEU A 249 11.67 21.71 1.82
CA LEU A 249 11.87 20.28 1.61
C LEU A 249 11.42 19.85 0.22
N ASN A 250 12.11 18.87 -0.33
CA ASN A 250 11.73 18.22 -1.58
C ASN A 250 10.63 17.15 -1.35
N GLU A 251 10.10 16.58 -2.45
CA GLU A 251 9.03 15.59 -2.39
C GLU A 251 9.42 14.31 -1.67
N PHE A 252 10.69 13.93 -1.78
CA PHE A 252 11.20 12.73 -1.11
C PHE A 252 11.21 12.93 0.41
N ASP A 253 11.75 14.05 0.88
CA ASP A 253 11.87 14.37 2.31
C ASP A 253 10.51 14.47 2.98
N ILE A 254 9.52 15.09 2.32
CA ILE A 254 8.16 15.21 2.84
C ILE A 254 7.52 13.80 2.98
N GLY A 255 7.59 12.98 1.95
CA GLY A 255 7.08 11.61 2.00
C GLY A 255 7.79 10.78 3.08
N TRP A 256 9.10 10.93 3.19
CA TRP A 256 9.91 10.25 4.18
C TRP A 256 9.54 10.63 5.62
N VAL A 257 9.23 11.91 5.89
CA VAL A 257 8.73 12.34 7.21
C VAL A 257 7.49 11.54 7.60
N PHE A 258 6.50 11.45 6.72
CA PHE A 258 5.27 10.70 7.02
C PHE A 258 5.51 9.20 7.14
N GLU A 259 6.40 8.63 6.33
CA GLU A 259 6.80 7.23 6.47
C GLU A 259 7.28 6.90 7.90
N LYS A 260 7.98 7.84 8.54
CA LYS A 260 8.53 7.65 9.89
C LYS A 260 7.51 7.83 11.01
N ILE A 261 6.34 8.39 10.75
CA ILE A 261 5.37 8.73 11.80
C ILE A 261 3.97 8.14 11.61
N TRP A 262 3.69 7.41 10.51
CA TRP A 262 2.35 6.84 10.31
C TRP A 262 1.87 6.02 11.49
N HIS A 263 2.71 5.17 12.06
CA HIS A 263 2.37 4.37 13.23
C HIS A 263 2.00 5.25 14.44
N VAL A 264 2.73 6.34 14.68
CA VAL A 264 2.44 7.31 15.75
C VAL A 264 1.15 8.07 15.46
N ILE A 265 0.91 8.48 14.19
CA ILE A 265 -0.34 9.12 13.77
C ILE A 265 -1.54 8.26 14.16
N PHE A 266 -1.42 6.94 14.06
CA PHE A 266 -2.45 5.98 14.44
C PHE A 266 -2.28 5.40 15.84
N GLY A 267 -1.60 6.12 16.76
CA GLY A 267 -1.55 5.83 18.18
C GLY A 267 -0.81 4.55 18.55
N GLN A 268 0.18 4.16 17.76
CA GLN A 268 1.16 3.15 18.16
C GLN A 268 2.30 3.80 18.93
N GLU A 269 3.07 2.99 19.65
CA GLU A 269 4.29 3.42 20.35
C GLU A 269 5.29 4.03 19.37
N GLU A 270 6.10 4.96 19.85
CA GLU A 270 7.10 5.69 19.05
C GLU A 270 8.14 4.75 18.42
N VAL A 271 8.47 3.66 19.10
CA VAL A 271 9.29 2.55 18.59
C VAL A 271 8.41 1.32 18.45
N PHE A 272 7.71 1.25 17.32
CA PHE A 272 6.72 0.21 17.05
C PHE A 272 7.32 -0.96 16.28
N ALA A 273 7.04 -2.20 16.74
CA ALA A 273 7.52 -3.45 16.17
C ALA A 273 9.06 -3.65 16.18
N CYS A 274 9.84 -2.66 16.65
CA CYS A 274 11.29 -2.78 16.76
C CYS A 274 11.75 -3.56 18.00
N ALA A 275 10.98 -3.51 19.08
CA ALA A 275 11.36 -4.13 20.37
C ALA A 275 11.52 -5.65 20.29
N THR A 276 10.76 -6.33 19.45
CA THR A 276 10.82 -7.81 19.29
C THR A 276 12.11 -8.27 18.66
N SER A 277 12.73 -7.46 17.77
CA SER A 277 14.00 -7.78 17.15
C SER A 277 15.19 -7.62 18.12
N MET A 278 15.12 -6.65 19.03
CA MET A 278 16.17 -6.43 20.03
C MET A 278 16.20 -7.52 21.10
N ALA A 279 15.04 -7.95 21.58
CA ALA A 279 14.94 -9.04 22.58
C ALA A 279 15.50 -10.37 22.04
N ASN A 280 15.39 -10.63 20.74
CA ASN A 280 15.97 -11.80 20.10
C ASN A 280 17.49 -11.69 19.83
N ALA A 281 18.04 -10.47 19.72
CA ALA A 281 19.46 -10.24 19.53
C ALA A 281 20.25 -10.39 20.84
N GLU A 282 19.66 -10.13 22.01
CA GLU A 282 20.33 -10.18 23.31
C GLU A 282 20.32 -11.56 23.98
N HIS A 283 19.53 -12.52 23.49
CA HIS A 283 19.47 -13.87 24.07
C HIS A 283 19.64 -15.00 23.06
N PRO A 284 20.90 -15.28 22.65
CA PRO A 284 21.20 -16.37 21.70
C PRO A 284 20.94 -17.78 22.23
N ARG A 285 20.32 -17.96 23.40
CA ARG A 285 19.99 -19.25 24.03
C ARG A 285 18.51 -19.60 24.00
N PHE A 286 17.67 -18.72 23.59
CA PHE A 286 16.35 -19.15 23.19
C PHE A 286 16.51 -19.65 21.75
N GLU A 287 16.23 -20.98 21.57
CA GLU A 287 15.77 -21.41 20.26
C GLU A 287 14.84 -20.33 19.77
N PRO A 288 14.94 -19.91 18.47
CA PRO A 288 13.95 -18.99 17.96
C PRO A 288 12.63 -19.65 18.33
N ILE A 289 12.03 -19.18 19.42
CA ILE A 289 10.62 -19.30 19.57
C ILE A 289 10.23 -18.67 18.24
N LEU A 290 9.68 -19.46 17.36
CA LEU A 290 8.95 -19.06 16.18
C LEU A 290 8.14 -17.87 16.69
N GLY A 291 8.91 -16.78 16.83
CA GLY A 291 8.78 -15.94 18.00
C GLY A 291 7.75 -14.91 17.70
N GLY A 292 7.58 -13.92 18.46
CA GLY A 292 6.59 -12.90 18.34
C GLY A 292 6.43 -12.30 16.93
N TYR A 293 7.46 -12.34 16.08
CA TYR A 293 7.42 -11.89 14.69
C TYR A 293 6.69 -12.87 13.77
N GLU A 294 7.02 -14.15 13.83
CA GLU A 294 6.30 -15.17 13.06
C GLU A 294 4.89 -15.40 13.59
N LEU A 295 4.67 -15.29 14.90
CA LEU A 295 3.33 -15.34 15.48
C LEU A 295 2.47 -14.13 15.08
N ASN A 296 3.01 -12.91 15.07
CA ASN A 296 2.32 -11.73 14.56
C ASN A 296 2.11 -11.83 13.04
N TYR A 297 3.07 -12.40 12.33
CA TYR A 297 3.01 -12.64 10.90
C TYR A 297 1.92 -13.66 10.55
N LEU A 298 1.92 -14.81 11.23
CA LEU A 298 0.90 -15.85 11.08
C LEU A 298 -0.48 -15.36 11.58
N ALA A 299 -0.50 -14.44 12.54
CA ALA A 299 -1.72 -13.85 13.02
C ALA A 299 -2.31 -12.81 12.06
N VAL A 300 -1.49 -12.12 11.26
CA VAL A 300 -1.95 -11.10 10.30
C VAL A 300 -2.38 -11.72 8.97
N PHE A 301 -1.73 -12.81 8.53
CA PHE A 301 -1.99 -13.42 7.24
C PHE A 301 -2.45 -14.87 7.34
N GLU A 302 -3.42 -15.26 6.52
CA GLU A 302 -3.77 -16.66 6.33
C GLU A 302 -2.70 -17.31 5.42
N LEU A 303 -1.77 -18.04 6.04
CA LEU A 303 -0.86 -18.89 5.27
C LEU A 303 -1.63 -20.15 4.85
N ARG A 304 -2.16 -20.16 3.64
CA ARG A 304 -2.58 -21.40 3.01
C ARG A 304 -1.31 -22.10 2.52
N ALA A 305 -1.08 -23.30 3.00
CA ALA A 305 -0.08 -24.20 2.42
C ALA A 305 -0.37 -24.40 0.92
N PRO A 306 0.68 -24.70 0.11
CA PRO A 306 0.54 -24.86 -1.32
C PRO A 306 -0.46 -25.93 -1.71
#